data_20d09b9ee59acf9d70fd094500e14560
#
_entry.id   20d09b9ee59acf9d70fd094500e14560
#
_cell.length_a   1.000
_cell.length_b   1.000
_cell.length_c   1.000
_cell.angle_alpha   90.00
_cell.angle_beta   90.00
_cell.angle_gamma   90.00
#
_symmetry.space_group_name_H-M   'P 1'
#
loop_
_entity.id
_entity.type
_entity.pdbx_description
1 polymer ?
#
loop_
_entity_poly.entity_id
_entity_poly.type
_entity_poly.pdbx_seq_one_letter_code
_entity_poly.pdbx_strand_id
1 'polypeptide(L)'
;MLTYDVDIWSIRKRAGRPKQWELRWRVGARPHSRSFKLKPQADGRRAELMAALRDHQQFDEETGLPAGELMARSSPSWYEHVTEYVLMKWPRAAAKHRASIAESLAVVTPTLVTSKRGAPSSAVLRAALYQWAFRAVRNPEGVWVSRHTVEEPPAEIGAALDWVATRSLKVKDLEDPALLRPALEALSLRLDGGKAAENTVRRKRMVLSNVLRYTVEEKGLLTANPLPRVDWTPPESDDEIDFRYVPGPDVARALLGAVRDSGPRGRHLHAFFGCLYYAAMRPGEIVALKESDCTLPPNSPDSVKDWGELLLGESRPEVGGGWTDDGTSYETRGLKRRKRGATRTVPIPPVLVHLLREHIARYGTADDGRLFRAARGGRVASTEYCNVWEGAREAVLSRREAASSLAAVPYSLRHAGVSLWIKSGVDPAEVAARAGHSIAVLYRFYAKILKGGQQHSNNLIARALDEGDQP
;
A
#
# COMPACT_ATOMS: atom_id res chain seq x y z
N MET A 1 -31.69 -21.28 -19.12
CA MET A 1 -30.93 -21.40 -20.39
C MET A 1 -31.07 -20.11 -21.16
N LEU A 2 -29.98 -19.59 -21.75
CA LEU A 2 -30.03 -18.36 -22.56
C LEU A 2 -30.35 -18.66 -24.01
N THR A 3 -31.33 -17.93 -24.60
CA THR A 3 -31.79 -18.13 -25.99
C THR A 3 -32.15 -16.80 -26.64
N TYR A 4 -32.14 -16.77 -27.98
CA TYR A 4 -32.68 -15.68 -28.81
C TYR A 4 -34.12 -15.87 -29.25
N ASP A 5 -34.72 -17.07 -28.96
CA ASP A 5 -36.12 -17.38 -29.29
C ASP A 5 -37.04 -16.65 -28.31
N VAL A 6 -37.51 -15.46 -28.68
CA VAL A 6 -38.30 -14.57 -27.83
C VAL A 6 -39.46 -13.96 -28.62
N ASP A 7 -40.67 -14.14 -28.13
CA ASP A 7 -41.89 -13.49 -28.65
C ASP A 7 -42.47 -12.54 -27.59
N ILE A 8 -42.65 -11.26 -27.93
CA ILE A 8 -43.23 -10.27 -27.02
C ILE A 8 -44.58 -9.81 -27.59
N TRP A 9 -45.65 -10.17 -26.84
CA TRP A 9 -46.98 -9.88 -27.33
C TRP A 9 -47.48 -8.47 -26.96
N SER A 10 -48.65 -8.11 -27.51
CA SER A 10 -49.34 -6.85 -27.20
C SER A 10 -49.87 -6.89 -25.75
N ILE A 11 -49.96 -5.71 -25.13
CA ILE A 11 -50.48 -5.54 -23.80
C ILE A 11 -51.98 -5.69 -23.81
N ARG A 12 -52.51 -6.48 -22.90
CA ARG A 12 -53.98 -6.67 -22.75
C ARG A 12 -54.49 -6.07 -21.44
N LYS A 13 -55.73 -5.55 -21.49
CA LYS A 13 -56.47 -5.09 -20.30
C LYS A 13 -57.23 -6.25 -19.70
N ARG A 14 -57.11 -6.47 -18.37
CA ARG A 14 -57.86 -7.47 -17.60
C ARG A 14 -58.77 -6.75 -16.61
N ALA A 15 -60.03 -6.53 -17.01
CA ALA A 15 -60.99 -5.83 -16.14
C ALA A 15 -61.21 -6.57 -14.81
N GLY A 16 -61.52 -5.84 -13.74
CA GLY A 16 -61.79 -6.39 -12.41
C GLY A 16 -60.58 -6.76 -11.54
N ARG A 17 -59.34 -6.49 -11.99
CA ARG A 17 -58.13 -6.78 -11.20
C ARG A 17 -57.41 -5.48 -10.74
N PRO A 18 -56.79 -5.47 -9.55
CA PRO A 18 -56.02 -4.29 -9.07
C PRO A 18 -54.88 -3.89 -10.00
N LYS A 19 -54.30 -4.86 -10.73
CA LYS A 19 -53.27 -4.65 -11.79
C LYS A 19 -53.89 -5.05 -13.12
N GLN A 20 -54.50 -4.07 -13.82
CA GLN A 20 -55.34 -4.34 -14.99
C GLN A 20 -54.55 -4.56 -16.29
N TRP A 21 -53.32 -4.11 -16.37
CA TRP A 21 -52.53 -4.14 -17.60
C TRP A 21 -51.52 -5.27 -17.54
N GLU A 22 -51.64 -6.29 -18.42
CA GLU A 22 -50.78 -7.45 -18.47
C GLU A 22 -49.96 -7.46 -19.75
N LEU A 23 -48.65 -7.49 -19.57
CA LEU A 23 -47.68 -7.82 -20.62
C LEU A 23 -47.35 -9.30 -20.54
N ARG A 24 -47.34 -9.97 -21.69
CA ARG A 24 -46.94 -11.37 -21.82
C ARG A 24 -45.83 -11.49 -22.86
N TRP A 25 -44.92 -12.41 -22.64
CA TRP A 25 -43.90 -12.80 -23.61
C TRP A 25 -43.50 -14.25 -23.42
N ARG A 26 -42.84 -14.84 -24.40
CA ARG A 26 -42.33 -16.22 -24.37
C ARG A 26 -40.82 -16.17 -24.59
N VAL A 27 -40.07 -17.02 -23.87
CA VAL A 27 -38.63 -17.23 -24.05
C VAL A 27 -38.41 -18.73 -24.18
N GLY A 28 -37.92 -19.17 -25.34
CA GLY A 28 -37.88 -20.58 -25.67
C GLY A 28 -39.28 -21.22 -25.56
N ALA A 29 -39.38 -22.28 -24.79
CA ALA A 29 -40.67 -22.97 -24.54
C ALA A 29 -41.49 -22.33 -23.39
N ARG A 30 -40.98 -21.41 -22.61
CA ARG A 30 -41.61 -20.91 -21.37
C ARG A 30 -42.34 -19.59 -21.56
N PRO A 31 -43.64 -19.50 -21.21
CA PRO A 31 -44.38 -18.24 -21.17
C PRO A 31 -44.13 -17.46 -19.88
N HIS A 32 -44.02 -16.15 -20.01
CA HIS A 32 -43.87 -15.22 -18.91
C HIS A 32 -44.95 -14.14 -18.95
N SER A 33 -45.29 -13.56 -17.81
CA SER A 33 -46.21 -12.42 -17.72
C SER A 33 -45.93 -11.52 -16.56
N ARG A 34 -46.25 -10.22 -16.73
CA ARG A 34 -46.20 -9.22 -15.67
C ARG A 34 -47.40 -8.29 -15.75
N SER A 35 -48.05 -8.05 -14.61
CA SER A 35 -49.21 -7.17 -14.54
C SER A 35 -48.87 -5.83 -13.87
N PHE A 36 -49.46 -4.74 -14.37
CA PHE A 36 -49.19 -3.36 -13.95
C PHE A 36 -50.48 -2.64 -13.60
N LYS A 37 -50.42 -1.65 -12.72
CA LYS A 37 -51.57 -0.80 -12.37
C LYS A 37 -51.95 0.15 -13.52
N LEU A 38 -50.94 0.73 -14.17
CA LEU A 38 -51.10 1.74 -15.22
C LEU A 38 -50.58 1.18 -16.57
N LYS A 39 -51.29 1.59 -17.65
CA LYS A 39 -50.88 1.21 -19.02
C LYS A 39 -49.45 1.70 -19.37
N PRO A 40 -49.06 2.97 -19.07
CA PRO A 40 -47.72 3.43 -19.38
C PRO A 40 -46.60 2.59 -18.74
N GLN A 41 -46.84 2.00 -17.56
CA GLN A 41 -45.86 1.09 -16.92
C GLN A 41 -45.69 -0.22 -17.73
N ALA A 42 -46.79 -0.74 -18.25
CA ALA A 42 -46.73 -1.94 -19.09
C ALA A 42 -46.10 -1.63 -20.46
N ASP A 43 -46.44 -0.46 -21.07
CA ASP A 43 -45.83 0.01 -22.32
C ASP A 43 -44.32 0.22 -22.15
N GLY A 44 -43.86 0.86 -21.04
CA GLY A 44 -42.46 1.03 -20.70
C GLY A 44 -41.73 -0.31 -20.61
N ARG A 45 -42.30 -1.26 -19.86
CA ARG A 45 -41.70 -2.62 -19.77
C ARG A 45 -41.60 -3.32 -21.10
N ARG A 46 -42.64 -3.20 -21.94
CA ARG A 46 -42.61 -3.77 -23.27
C ARG A 46 -41.51 -3.13 -24.14
N ALA A 47 -41.35 -1.82 -24.05
CA ALA A 47 -40.29 -1.11 -24.79
C ALA A 47 -38.87 -1.56 -24.35
N GLU A 48 -38.65 -1.78 -23.05
CA GLU A 48 -37.38 -2.31 -22.50
C GLU A 48 -37.03 -3.69 -23.07
N LEU A 49 -38.01 -4.64 -23.07
CA LEU A 49 -37.81 -5.99 -23.61
C LEU A 49 -37.56 -5.94 -25.11
N MET A 50 -38.28 -5.08 -25.85
CA MET A 50 -38.11 -4.89 -27.29
C MET A 50 -36.77 -4.23 -27.63
N ALA A 51 -36.26 -3.34 -26.77
CA ALA A 51 -34.94 -2.76 -26.93
C ALA A 51 -33.85 -3.83 -26.74
N ALA A 52 -33.93 -4.64 -25.67
CA ALA A 52 -33.00 -5.74 -25.45
C ALA A 52 -32.96 -6.73 -26.61
N LEU A 53 -34.12 -7.03 -27.22
CA LEU A 53 -34.21 -7.90 -28.40
C LEU A 53 -33.56 -7.27 -29.62
N ARG A 54 -33.75 -5.97 -29.88
CA ARG A 54 -33.08 -5.22 -30.95
C ARG A 54 -31.57 -5.14 -30.75
N ASP A 55 -31.12 -5.05 -29.51
CA ASP A 55 -29.71 -5.05 -29.13
C ASP A 55 -29.10 -6.45 -29.15
N HIS A 56 -29.79 -7.45 -29.73
CA HIS A 56 -29.34 -8.84 -29.82
C HIS A 56 -28.95 -9.45 -28.46
N GLN A 57 -29.63 -9.09 -27.37
CA GLN A 57 -29.43 -9.75 -26.08
C GLN A 57 -30.15 -11.10 -26.05
N GLN A 58 -29.50 -12.10 -25.50
CA GLN A 58 -30.15 -13.36 -25.13
C GLN A 58 -31.08 -13.17 -23.95
N PHE A 59 -32.09 -13.98 -23.84
CA PHE A 59 -33.02 -14.01 -22.72
C PHE A 59 -32.92 -15.34 -21.97
N ASP A 60 -33.05 -15.32 -20.67
CA ASP A 60 -33.06 -16.52 -19.86
C ASP A 60 -34.44 -17.12 -19.82
N GLU A 61 -34.51 -18.38 -20.24
CA GLU A 61 -35.76 -19.14 -20.37
C GLU A 61 -36.50 -19.33 -19.03
N GLU A 62 -35.74 -19.38 -17.91
CA GLU A 62 -36.32 -19.61 -16.59
C GLU A 62 -36.98 -18.33 -16.02
N THR A 63 -36.33 -17.23 -16.14
CA THR A 63 -36.76 -15.93 -15.57
C THR A 63 -37.53 -15.05 -16.55
N GLY A 64 -37.37 -15.29 -17.85
CA GLY A 64 -37.92 -14.45 -18.92
C GLY A 64 -37.22 -13.12 -19.07
N LEU A 65 -36.06 -12.93 -18.48
CA LEU A 65 -35.34 -11.66 -18.46
C LEU A 65 -34.22 -11.59 -19.51
N PRO A 66 -33.97 -10.42 -20.10
CA PRO A 66 -32.75 -10.20 -20.90
C PRO A 66 -31.50 -10.53 -20.09
N ALA A 67 -30.48 -11.08 -20.73
CA ALA A 67 -29.22 -11.45 -20.07
C ALA A 67 -28.58 -10.27 -19.31
N GLY A 68 -28.63 -9.07 -19.87
CA GLY A 68 -28.14 -7.86 -19.18
C GLY A 68 -28.90 -7.56 -17.89
N GLU A 69 -30.24 -7.70 -17.90
CA GLU A 69 -31.06 -7.50 -16.70
C GLU A 69 -30.84 -8.62 -15.66
N LEU A 70 -30.69 -9.86 -16.10
CA LEU A 70 -30.39 -10.99 -15.25
C LEU A 70 -29.04 -10.81 -14.55
N MET A 71 -28.00 -10.44 -15.30
CA MET A 71 -26.68 -10.12 -14.77
C MET A 71 -26.74 -8.94 -13.78
N ALA A 72 -27.51 -7.90 -14.10
CA ALA A 72 -27.68 -6.76 -13.19
C ALA A 72 -28.35 -7.17 -11.87
N ARG A 73 -29.37 -8.03 -11.93
CA ARG A 73 -30.05 -8.54 -10.72
C ARG A 73 -29.19 -9.48 -9.89
N SER A 74 -28.40 -10.34 -10.53
CA SER A 74 -27.48 -11.28 -9.88
C SER A 74 -26.14 -10.64 -9.50
N SER A 75 -25.85 -9.43 -9.96
CA SER A 75 -24.62 -8.71 -9.62
C SER A 75 -24.49 -8.55 -8.12
N PRO A 76 -23.33 -8.93 -7.51
CA PRO A 76 -23.08 -8.68 -6.10
C PRO A 76 -23.07 -7.17 -5.81
N SER A 77 -23.27 -6.82 -4.55
CA SER A 77 -23.00 -5.45 -4.10
C SER A 77 -21.48 -5.15 -4.16
N TRP A 78 -21.12 -3.89 -4.28
CA TRP A 78 -19.72 -3.47 -4.19
C TRP A 78 -19.09 -3.95 -2.88
N TYR A 79 -19.79 -3.84 -1.76
CA TYR A 79 -19.31 -4.27 -0.45
C TYR A 79 -18.98 -5.76 -0.40
N GLU A 80 -19.87 -6.61 -0.89
CA GLU A 80 -19.64 -8.07 -0.98
C GLU A 80 -18.44 -8.36 -1.87
N HIS A 81 -18.37 -7.75 -3.04
CA HIS A 81 -17.31 -7.94 -4.02
C HIS A 81 -15.93 -7.53 -3.50
N VAL A 82 -15.82 -6.35 -2.86
CA VAL A 82 -14.51 -5.92 -2.33
C VAL A 82 -14.09 -6.71 -1.09
N THR A 83 -15.03 -7.22 -0.33
CA THR A 83 -14.76 -8.15 0.78
C THR A 83 -14.16 -9.45 0.23
N GLU A 84 -14.75 -10.01 -0.80
CA GLU A 84 -14.20 -11.18 -1.50
C GLU A 84 -12.80 -10.89 -2.07
N TYR A 85 -12.61 -9.74 -2.71
CA TYR A 85 -11.28 -9.34 -3.21
C TYR A 85 -10.24 -9.26 -2.10
N VAL A 86 -10.57 -8.69 -0.94
CA VAL A 86 -9.66 -8.62 0.21
C VAL A 86 -9.26 -10.03 0.67
N LEU A 87 -10.23 -10.92 0.83
CA LEU A 87 -10.01 -12.30 1.27
C LEU A 87 -9.16 -13.08 0.27
N MET A 88 -9.40 -12.92 -1.03
CA MET A 88 -8.60 -13.51 -2.10
C MET A 88 -7.13 -13.03 -2.07
N LYS A 89 -6.90 -11.73 -1.81
CA LYS A 89 -5.55 -11.17 -1.72
C LYS A 89 -4.80 -11.53 -0.44
N TRP A 90 -5.53 -11.77 0.66
CA TRP A 90 -4.96 -11.89 2.00
C TRP A 90 -3.82 -12.89 2.14
N PRO A 91 -3.90 -14.15 1.66
CA PRO A 91 -2.86 -15.15 1.88
C PRO A 91 -1.51 -14.83 1.22
N ARG A 92 -1.54 -14.03 0.15
CA ARG A 92 -0.34 -13.72 -0.66
C ARG A 92 0.17 -12.29 -0.46
N ALA A 93 -0.61 -11.44 0.20
CA ALA A 93 -0.25 -10.04 0.42
C ALA A 93 0.60 -9.89 1.67
N ALA A 94 1.68 -9.12 1.59
CA ALA A 94 2.44 -8.68 2.76
C ALA A 94 1.54 -7.87 3.71
N ALA A 95 1.75 -7.98 5.02
CA ALA A 95 0.91 -7.38 6.05
C ALA A 95 0.67 -5.86 5.84
N LYS A 96 1.70 -5.11 5.45
CA LYS A 96 1.56 -3.68 5.12
C LYS A 96 0.73 -3.43 3.87
N HIS A 97 0.71 -4.38 2.93
CA HIS A 97 -0.13 -4.29 1.74
C HIS A 97 -1.59 -4.61 2.06
N ARG A 98 -1.86 -5.58 2.93
CA ARG A 98 -3.20 -5.87 3.48
C ARG A 98 -3.81 -4.62 4.11
N ALA A 99 -3.06 -3.96 5.01
CA ALA A 99 -3.47 -2.71 5.64
C ALA A 99 -3.74 -1.60 4.61
N SER A 100 -2.90 -1.49 3.58
CA SER A 100 -3.07 -0.49 2.51
C SER A 100 -4.30 -0.75 1.63
N ILE A 101 -4.60 -2.01 1.32
CA ILE A 101 -5.83 -2.40 0.60
C ILE A 101 -7.05 -2.02 1.44
N ALA A 102 -7.10 -2.46 2.68
CA ALA A 102 -8.19 -2.18 3.60
C ALA A 102 -8.41 -0.68 3.81
N GLU A 103 -7.33 0.11 4.01
CA GLU A 103 -7.40 1.56 4.13
C GLU A 103 -8.02 2.21 2.89
N SER A 104 -7.58 1.79 1.70
CA SER A 104 -8.08 2.36 0.45
C SER A 104 -9.56 2.05 0.23
N LEU A 105 -9.96 0.79 0.47
CA LEU A 105 -11.33 0.34 0.31
C LEU A 105 -12.28 0.92 1.38
N ALA A 106 -11.78 1.15 2.60
CA ALA A 106 -12.55 1.82 3.65
C ALA A 106 -12.86 3.29 3.32
N VAL A 107 -12.06 3.93 2.47
CA VAL A 107 -12.34 5.28 1.95
C VAL A 107 -13.32 5.24 0.77
N VAL A 108 -13.16 4.30 -0.14
CA VAL A 108 -13.97 4.18 -1.36
C VAL A 108 -15.39 3.69 -1.08
N THR A 109 -15.54 2.65 -0.27
CA THR A 109 -16.83 1.95 -0.09
C THR A 109 -17.97 2.86 0.38
N PRO A 110 -17.78 3.81 1.32
CA PRO A 110 -18.86 4.73 1.73
C PRO A 110 -19.31 5.70 0.63
N THR A 111 -18.56 5.83 -0.47
CA THR A 111 -18.97 6.69 -1.60
C THR A 111 -19.81 5.94 -2.63
N LEU A 112 -19.77 4.62 -2.65
CA LEU A 112 -20.45 3.74 -3.58
C LEU A 112 -21.72 3.14 -2.94
N VAL A 113 -22.62 4.02 -2.54
CA VAL A 113 -23.89 3.69 -1.88
C VAL A 113 -25.06 4.36 -2.58
N THR A 114 -26.23 3.72 -2.55
CA THR A 114 -27.47 4.21 -3.19
C THR A 114 -28.04 5.44 -2.49
N SER A 115 -27.79 5.60 -1.19
CA SER A 115 -28.27 6.72 -0.38
C SER A 115 -27.42 6.89 0.87
N LYS A 116 -27.19 8.15 1.25
CA LYS A 116 -26.50 8.51 2.52
C LYS A 116 -27.47 8.70 3.69
N ARG A 117 -28.77 8.43 3.51
CA ARG A 117 -29.77 8.58 4.58
C ARG A 117 -29.47 7.59 5.71
N GLY A 118 -29.36 8.11 6.93
CA GLY A 118 -29.03 7.32 8.12
C GLY A 118 -27.59 6.80 8.15
N ALA A 119 -26.68 7.45 7.42
CA ALA A 119 -25.27 7.05 7.43
C ALA A 119 -24.66 7.26 8.83
N PRO A 120 -23.93 6.25 9.35
CA PRO A 120 -23.10 6.44 10.53
C PRO A 120 -22.00 7.50 10.29
N SER A 121 -21.37 7.97 11.37
CA SER A 121 -20.26 8.92 11.23
C SER A 121 -19.12 8.34 10.40
N SER A 122 -18.33 9.19 9.72
CA SER A 122 -17.20 8.76 8.90
C SER A 122 -16.17 7.96 9.71
N ALA A 123 -16.00 8.29 10.99
CA ALA A 123 -15.08 7.57 11.89
C ALA A 123 -15.58 6.14 12.16
N VAL A 124 -16.87 5.97 12.43
CA VAL A 124 -17.50 4.67 12.69
C VAL A 124 -17.50 3.82 11.42
N LEU A 125 -17.89 4.37 10.27
CA LEU A 125 -17.83 3.67 8.98
C LEU A 125 -16.40 3.21 8.67
N ARG A 126 -15.41 4.07 8.89
CA ARG A 126 -14.01 3.72 8.69
C ARG A 126 -13.57 2.60 9.64
N ALA A 127 -13.92 2.68 10.93
CA ALA A 127 -13.58 1.62 11.89
C ALA A 127 -14.24 0.29 11.50
N ALA A 128 -15.51 0.31 11.12
CA ALA A 128 -16.26 -0.86 10.68
C ALA A 128 -15.63 -1.54 9.45
N LEU A 129 -15.30 -0.75 8.43
CA LEU A 129 -14.72 -1.27 7.20
C LEU A 129 -13.26 -1.69 7.40
N TYR A 130 -12.41 -0.82 7.98
CA TYR A 130 -10.97 -1.05 8.07
C TYR A 130 -10.61 -2.14 9.09
N GLN A 131 -11.25 -2.14 10.27
CA GLN A 131 -10.86 -3.04 11.37
C GLN A 131 -11.66 -4.34 11.41
N TRP A 132 -12.81 -4.40 10.72
CA TRP A 132 -13.74 -5.52 10.81
C TRP A 132 -14.03 -6.17 9.46
N ALA A 133 -14.55 -5.44 8.48
CA ALA A 133 -14.91 -6.02 7.19
C ALA A 133 -13.68 -6.43 6.35
N PHE A 134 -12.70 -5.53 6.26
CA PHE A 134 -11.50 -5.71 5.42
C PHE A 134 -10.28 -6.22 6.19
N ARG A 135 -10.47 -6.67 7.41
CA ARG A 135 -9.49 -7.41 8.19
C ARG A 135 -9.90 -8.87 8.24
N ALA A 136 -9.03 -9.74 7.74
CA ALA A 136 -9.28 -11.17 7.79
C ALA A 136 -8.67 -11.82 9.04
N VAL A 137 -9.37 -12.83 9.52
CA VAL A 137 -8.93 -13.72 10.59
C VAL A 137 -9.18 -15.17 10.14
N ARG A 138 -8.58 -16.15 10.81
CA ARG A 138 -8.86 -17.56 10.54
C ARG A 138 -10.09 -17.98 11.34
N ASN A 139 -11.03 -18.64 10.66
CA ASN A 139 -12.13 -19.32 11.33
C ASN A 139 -11.64 -20.65 11.94
N PRO A 140 -12.47 -21.40 12.71
CA PRO A 140 -12.10 -22.69 13.29
C PRO A 140 -11.61 -23.72 12.27
N GLU A 141 -12.08 -23.65 11.03
CA GLU A 141 -11.66 -24.52 9.93
C GLU A 141 -10.35 -24.07 9.26
N GLY A 142 -9.72 -23.00 9.75
CA GLY A 142 -8.47 -22.45 9.24
C GLY A 142 -8.59 -21.61 7.96
N VAL A 143 -9.81 -21.30 7.53
CA VAL A 143 -10.09 -20.47 6.35
C VAL A 143 -10.04 -19.00 6.71
N TRP A 144 -9.50 -18.17 5.80
CA TRP A 144 -9.52 -16.73 5.97
C TRP A 144 -10.92 -16.16 5.68
N VAL A 145 -11.49 -15.50 6.68
CA VAL A 145 -12.79 -14.84 6.62
C VAL A 145 -12.71 -13.44 7.20
N SER A 146 -13.68 -12.58 6.91
CA SER A 146 -13.76 -11.26 7.52
C SER A 146 -13.92 -11.36 9.03
N ARG A 147 -13.25 -10.51 9.78
CA ARG A 147 -13.23 -10.57 11.24
C ARG A 147 -14.63 -10.58 11.86
N HIS A 148 -15.54 -9.75 11.37
CA HIS A 148 -16.92 -9.62 11.88
C HIS A 148 -17.78 -10.87 11.68
N THR A 149 -17.33 -11.86 10.91
CA THR A 149 -18.06 -13.13 10.74
C THR A 149 -17.69 -14.18 11.80
N VAL A 150 -16.62 -13.92 12.57
CA VAL A 150 -16.14 -14.82 13.63
C VAL A 150 -16.18 -14.14 15.01
N GLU A 151 -15.86 -12.86 15.05
CA GLU A 151 -15.89 -12.05 16.27
C GLU A 151 -17.09 -11.11 16.22
N GLU A 152 -17.83 -11.01 17.33
CA GLU A 152 -18.95 -10.08 17.43
C GLU A 152 -18.43 -8.64 17.54
N PRO A 153 -18.77 -7.75 16.58
CA PRO A 153 -18.36 -6.37 16.65
C PRO A 153 -19.19 -5.60 17.69
N PRO A 154 -18.68 -4.48 18.25
CA PRO A 154 -19.50 -3.56 19.02
C PRO A 154 -20.78 -3.16 18.27
N ALA A 155 -21.90 -2.95 18.97
CA ALA A 155 -23.21 -2.72 18.36
C ALA A 155 -23.20 -1.59 17.31
N GLU A 156 -22.50 -0.49 17.58
CA GLU A 156 -22.36 0.63 16.63
C GLU A 156 -21.64 0.22 15.34
N ILE A 157 -20.62 -0.62 15.46
CA ILE A 157 -19.84 -1.16 14.32
C ILE A 157 -20.70 -2.15 13.52
N GLY A 158 -21.43 -3.05 14.19
CA GLY A 158 -22.37 -3.98 13.54
C GLY A 158 -23.43 -3.23 12.74
N ALA A 159 -24.08 -2.22 13.34
CA ALA A 159 -25.07 -1.39 12.65
C ALA A 159 -24.47 -0.65 11.42
N ALA A 160 -23.21 -0.22 11.51
CA ALA A 160 -22.52 0.40 10.38
C ALA A 160 -22.22 -0.59 9.23
N LEU A 161 -21.85 -1.83 9.54
CA LEU A 161 -21.66 -2.89 8.55
C LEU A 161 -22.98 -3.23 7.85
N ASP A 162 -24.08 -3.36 8.59
CA ASP A 162 -25.42 -3.63 8.05
C ASP A 162 -25.90 -2.47 7.17
N TRP A 163 -25.62 -1.23 7.58
CA TRP A 163 -25.96 -0.06 6.78
C TRP A 163 -25.19 -0.09 5.43
N VAL A 164 -23.90 -0.38 5.43
CA VAL A 164 -23.11 -0.49 4.20
C VAL A 164 -23.59 -1.65 3.33
N ALA A 165 -23.83 -2.82 3.91
CA ALA A 165 -24.29 -4.01 3.18
C ALA A 165 -25.62 -3.75 2.46
N THR A 166 -26.57 -3.09 3.14
CA THR A 166 -27.91 -2.79 2.57
C THR A 166 -27.93 -1.63 1.57
N ARG A 167 -26.98 -0.71 1.65
CA ARG A 167 -26.95 0.51 0.81
C ARG A 167 -25.90 0.47 -0.29
N SER A 168 -25.00 -0.51 -0.30
CA SER A 168 -23.96 -0.61 -1.31
C SER A 168 -24.54 -0.74 -2.73
N LEU A 169 -23.97 0.00 -3.68
CA LEU A 169 -24.29 -0.11 -5.11
C LEU A 169 -24.01 -1.52 -5.61
N LYS A 170 -24.71 -1.94 -6.64
CA LYS A 170 -24.35 -3.16 -7.37
C LYS A 170 -23.09 -2.92 -8.20
N VAL A 171 -22.23 -3.93 -8.33
CA VAL A 171 -21.01 -3.82 -9.16
C VAL A 171 -21.37 -3.44 -10.59
N LYS A 172 -22.47 -3.95 -11.13
CA LYS A 172 -22.93 -3.62 -12.49
C LYS A 172 -23.24 -2.14 -12.69
N ASP A 173 -23.68 -1.43 -11.64
CA ASP A 173 -23.95 0.00 -11.73
C ASP A 173 -22.68 0.82 -12.06
N LEU A 174 -21.50 0.29 -11.72
CA LEU A 174 -20.21 0.94 -12.00
C LEU A 174 -19.85 0.98 -13.50
N GLU A 175 -20.64 0.39 -14.39
CA GLU A 175 -20.53 0.65 -15.82
C GLU A 175 -20.73 2.14 -16.16
N ASP A 176 -21.47 2.87 -15.31
CA ASP A 176 -21.50 4.34 -15.32
C ASP A 176 -20.24 4.90 -14.60
N PRO A 177 -19.25 5.45 -15.35
CA PRO A 177 -18.03 5.97 -14.76
C PRO A 177 -18.27 7.18 -13.85
N ALA A 178 -19.39 7.87 -13.98
CA ALA A 178 -19.74 9.03 -13.11
C ALA A 178 -19.82 8.63 -11.63
N LEU A 179 -20.22 7.39 -11.33
CA LEU A 179 -20.30 6.88 -9.97
C LEU A 179 -18.93 6.72 -9.29
N LEU A 180 -17.83 6.68 -10.06
CA LEU A 180 -16.48 6.56 -9.52
C LEU A 180 -15.85 7.92 -9.15
N ARG A 181 -16.38 9.04 -9.63
CA ARG A 181 -15.84 10.38 -9.32
C ARG A 181 -15.81 10.68 -7.82
N PRO A 182 -16.89 10.47 -7.03
CA PRO A 182 -16.86 10.68 -5.58
C PRO A 182 -15.81 9.80 -4.88
N ALA A 183 -15.54 8.59 -5.38
CA ALA A 183 -14.52 7.70 -4.84
C ALA A 183 -13.11 8.27 -5.08
N LEU A 184 -12.81 8.79 -6.27
CA LEU A 184 -11.54 9.42 -6.59
C LEU A 184 -11.30 10.70 -5.79
N GLU A 185 -12.32 11.51 -5.61
CA GLU A 185 -12.27 12.70 -4.76
C GLU A 185 -11.99 12.34 -3.30
N ALA A 186 -12.69 11.34 -2.75
CA ALA A 186 -12.43 10.85 -1.39
C ALA A 186 -11.01 10.31 -1.20
N LEU A 187 -10.44 9.65 -2.20
CA LEU A 187 -9.05 9.19 -2.16
C LEU A 187 -8.03 10.33 -2.10
N SER A 188 -8.40 11.52 -2.56
CA SER A 188 -7.55 12.72 -2.60
C SER A 188 -7.53 13.48 -1.27
N LEU A 189 -8.33 13.05 -0.30
CA LEU A 189 -8.45 13.69 1.00
C LEU A 189 -7.79 12.87 2.12
N ARG A 190 -7.29 13.59 3.13
CA ARG A 190 -6.95 13.03 4.43
C ARG A 190 -8.21 12.91 5.30
N LEU A 191 -8.06 12.29 6.48
CA LEU A 191 -9.16 12.11 7.43
C LEU A 191 -9.68 13.44 8.03
N ASP A 192 -8.82 14.45 8.07
CA ASP A 192 -9.14 15.80 8.53
C ASP A 192 -9.72 16.70 7.42
N GLY A 193 -9.98 16.15 6.22
CA GLY A 193 -10.49 16.89 5.07
C GLY A 193 -9.42 17.64 4.26
N GLY A 194 -8.18 17.70 4.74
CA GLY A 194 -7.06 18.30 3.99
C GLY A 194 -6.62 17.43 2.80
N LYS A 195 -5.84 18.00 1.88
CA LYS A 195 -5.30 17.27 0.74
C LYS A 195 -4.35 16.16 1.19
N ALA A 196 -4.52 14.97 0.65
CA ALA A 196 -3.60 13.86 0.86
C ALA A 196 -2.34 14.05 0.00
N ALA A 197 -1.21 13.51 0.49
CA ALA A 197 0.04 13.51 -0.28
C ALA A 197 -0.15 12.71 -1.60
N GLU A 198 0.41 13.21 -2.67
CA GLU A 198 0.23 12.71 -4.05
C GLU A 198 0.55 11.21 -4.18
N ASN A 199 1.65 10.77 -3.59
CA ASN A 199 2.01 9.35 -3.55
C ASN A 199 1.00 8.49 -2.78
N THR A 200 0.30 9.06 -1.78
CA THR A 200 -0.79 8.38 -1.07
C THR A 200 -2.01 8.23 -1.98
N VAL A 201 -2.38 9.29 -2.69
CA VAL A 201 -3.49 9.28 -3.66
C VAL A 201 -3.23 8.26 -4.75
N ARG A 202 -2.05 8.28 -5.36
CA ARG A 202 -1.64 7.31 -6.40
C ARG A 202 -1.70 5.87 -5.91
N ARG A 203 -1.19 5.60 -4.71
CA ARG A 203 -1.22 4.27 -4.10
C ARG A 203 -2.66 3.80 -3.86
N LYS A 204 -3.51 4.64 -3.31
CA LYS A 204 -4.93 4.31 -3.05
C LYS A 204 -5.69 4.10 -4.35
N ARG A 205 -5.49 4.96 -5.35
CA ARG A 205 -6.08 4.79 -6.68
C ARG A 205 -5.65 3.49 -7.36
N MET A 206 -4.39 3.08 -7.19
CA MET A 206 -3.91 1.80 -7.72
C MET A 206 -4.66 0.61 -7.11
N VAL A 207 -5.03 0.67 -5.82
CA VAL A 207 -5.87 -0.37 -5.20
C VAL A 207 -7.23 -0.42 -5.87
N LEU A 208 -7.92 0.72 -6.06
CA LEU A 208 -9.20 0.79 -6.76
C LEU A 208 -9.09 0.23 -8.20
N SER A 209 -8.05 0.63 -8.93
CA SER A 209 -7.78 0.12 -10.28
C SER A 209 -7.57 -1.40 -10.32
N ASN A 210 -6.88 -1.96 -9.32
CA ASN A 210 -6.67 -3.40 -9.22
C ASN A 210 -7.97 -4.16 -8.88
N VAL A 211 -8.84 -3.59 -8.05
CA VAL A 211 -10.18 -4.16 -7.80
C VAL A 211 -11.00 -4.19 -9.10
N LEU A 212 -11.09 -3.05 -9.80
CA LEU A 212 -11.86 -2.97 -11.05
C LEU A 212 -11.29 -3.89 -12.13
N ARG A 213 -9.97 -4.07 -12.20
CA ARG A 213 -9.36 -5.07 -13.08
C ARG A 213 -9.79 -6.50 -12.71
N TYR A 214 -9.74 -6.85 -11.43
CA TYR A 214 -10.26 -8.14 -10.94
C TYR A 214 -11.72 -8.35 -11.29
N THR A 215 -12.54 -7.29 -11.17
CA THR A 215 -13.96 -7.29 -11.53
C THR A 215 -14.20 -7.65 -13.00
N VAL A 216 -13.34 -7.14 -13.90
CA VAL A 216 -13.42 -7.37 -15.35
C VAL A 216 -12.78 -8.70 -15.74
N GLU A 217 -11.50 -8.91 -15.38
CA GLU A 217 -10.68 -9.98 -15.92
C GLU A 217 -10.96 -11.34 -15.26
N GLU A 218 -11.21 -11.37 -13.95
CA GLU A 218 -11.40 -12.63 -13.22
C GLU A 218 -12.87 -12.93 -12.94
N LYS A 219 -13.70 -11.90 -12.69
CA LYS A 219 -15.11 -12.08 -12.33
C LYS A 219 -16.09 -11.89 -13.49
N GLY A 220 -15.70 -11.20 -14.56
CA GLY A 220 -16.59 -10.93 -15.70
C GLY A 220 -17.84 -10.12 -15.34
N LEU A 221 -17.81 -9.37 -14.21
CA LEU A 221 -18.96 -8.60 -13.71
C LEU A 221 -19.13 -7.25 -14.43
N LEU A 222 -18.08 -6.76 -15.07
CA LEU A 222 -18.06 -5.58 -15.91
C LEU A 222 -17.44 -5.93 -17.27
N THR A 223 -17.87 -5.26 -18.33
CA THR A 223 -17.35 -5.47 -19.69
C THR A 223 -15.98 -4.82 -19.90
N ALA A 224 -15.74 -3.69 -19.24
CA ALA A 224 -14.48 -2.97 -19.29
C ALA A 224 -14.24 -2.21 -17.98
N ASN A 225 -12.99 -1.88 -17.69
CA ASN A 225 -12.65 -1.03 -16.55
C ASN A 225 -13.17 0.40 -16.78
N PRO A 226 -14.10 0.90 -15.95
CA PRO A 226 -14.68 2.23 -16.13
C PRO A 226 -13.73 3.37 -15.70
N LEU A 227 -12.69 3.08 -14.93
CA LEU A 227 -11.82 4.10 -14.33
C LEU A 227 -11.11 5.02 -15.36
N PRO A 228 -10.60 4.53 -16.50
CA PRO A 228 -10.02 5.40 -17.54
C PRO A 228 -11.02 6.34 -18.21
N ARG A 229 -12.32 6.07 -18.12
CA ARG A 229 -13.38 6.92 -18.70
C ARG A 229 -13.78 8.09 -17.79
N VAL A 230 -13.30 8.10 -16.55
CA VAL A 230 -13.49 9.22 -15.63
C VAL A 230 -12.44 10.28 -15.96
N ASP A 231 -12.89 11.47 -16.35
CA ASP A 231 -12.00 12.62 -16.49
C ASP A 231 -11.49 13.07 -15.13
N TRP A 232 -10.38 12.44 -14.71
CA TRP A 232 -9.70 12.67 -13.45
C TRP A 232 -8.20 12.40 -13.60
N THR A 233 -7.42 13.43 -13.39
CA THR A 233 -5.95 13.33 -13.49
C THR A 233 -5.38 13.09 -12.09
N PRO A 234 -4.58 12.01 -11.91
CA PRO A 234 -3.84 11.81 -10.65
C PRO A 234 -2.91 12.99 -10.40
N PRO A 235 -2.75 13.44 -9.15
CA PRO A 235 -1.76 14.47 -8.83
C PRO A 235 -0.37 14.05 -9.35
N GLU A 236 0.34 14.97 -9.98
CA GLU A 236 1.73 14.76 -10.34
C GLU A 236 2.55 14.63 -9.05
N SER A 237 3.41 13.62 -8.95
CA SER A 237 4.35 13.49 -7.86
C SER A 237 5.75 13.77 -8.38
N ASP A 238 6.42 14.73 -7.77
CA ASP A 238 7.86 14.83 -7.88
C ASP A 238 8.44 13.71 -7.00
N ASP A 239 8.83 12.59 -7.64
CA ASP A 239 9.44 11.46 -6.93
C ASP A 239 10.91 11.71 -6.61
N GLU A 240 11.49 12.85 -7.05
CA GLU A 240 12.86 13.21 -6.75
C GLU A 240 13.02 13.57 -5.27
N ILE A 241 14.19 13.22 -4.73
CA ILE A 241 14.56 13.63 -3.38
C ILE A 241 14.97 15.11 -3.45
N ASP A 242 14.31 15.93 -2.65
CA ASP A 242 14.79 17.31 -2.46
C ASP A 242 16.03 17.32 -1.56
N PHE A 243 17.20 17.43 -2.22
CA PHE A 243 18.49 17.36 -1.54
C PHE A 243 18.77 18.54 -0.59
N ARG A 244 17.98 19.61 -0.64
CA ARG A 244 18.04 20.69 0.37
C ARG A 244 17.69 20.20 1.77
N TYR A 245 16.95 19.08 1.84
CA TYR A 245 16.49 18.47 3.09
C TYR A 245 17.28 17.22 3.49
N VAL A 246 18.25 16.81 2.68
CA VAL A 246 19.17 15.72 3.01
C VAL A 246 20.39 16.29 3.72
N PRO A 247 20.72 15.83 4.94
CA PRO A 247 21.85 16.37 5.68
C PRO A 247 23.18 16.09 4.97
N GLY A 248 24.01 17.12 4.86
CA GLY A 248 25.38 16.97 4.40
C GLY A 248 26.25 16.18 5.41
N PRO A 249 27.51 15.80 5.05
CA PRO A 249 28.34 14.96 5.91
C PRO A 249 28.59 15.53 7.31
N ASP A 250 28.78 16.84 7.43
CA ASP A 250 29.04 17.49 8.72
C ASP A 250 27.80 17.48 9.61
N VAL A 251 26.65 17.85 9.04
CA VAL A 251 25.36 17.82 9.76
C VAL A 251 24.99 16.38 10.14
N ALA A 252 25.23 15.41 9.26
CA ALA A 252 24.97 14.00 9.57
C ALA A 252 25.83 13.51 10.74
N ARG A 253 27.13 13.87 10.79
CA ARG A 253 28.02 13.54 11.90
C ARG A 253 27.59 14.22 13.20
N ALA A 254 27.24 15.51 13.14
CA ALA A 254 26.72 16.23 14.31
C ALA A 254 25.45 15.60 14.88
N LEU A 255 24.48 15.21 14.00
CA LEU A 255 23.27 14.52 14.41
C LEU A 255 23.55 13.14 15.03
N LEU A 256 24.50 12.37 14.48
CA LEU A 256 24.92 11.10 15.10
C LEU A 256 25.56 11.31 16.47
N GLY A 257 26.38 12.37 16.65
CA GLY A 257 26.91 12.76 17.94
C GLY A 257 25.82 13.10 18.95
N ALA A 258 24.86 13.92 18.55
CA ALA A 258 23.72 14.27 19.41
C ALA A 258 22.85 13.08 19.77
N VAL A 259 22.66 12.12 18.86
CA VAL A 259 22.01 10.83 19.19
C VAL A 259 22.78 10.11 20.30
N ARG A 260 24.11 9.97 20.20
CA ARG A 260 24.93 9.35 21.23
C ARG A 260 24.75 10.03 22.58
N ASP A 261 24.68 11.35 22.59
CA ASP A 261 24.65 12.17 23.78
C ASP A 261 23.22 12.34 24.36
N SER A 262 22.18 11.90 23.67
CA SER A 262 20.76 11.97 24.11
C SER A 262 20.36 10.90 25.15
N GLY A 263 21.25 10.58 26.08
CA GLY A 263 20.99 9.69 27.21
C GLY A 263 21.14 8.19 26.90
N PRO A 264 20.69 7.30 27.80
CA PRO A 264 20.93 5.85 27.66
C PRO A 264 20.34 5.24 26.38
N ARG A 265 19.15 5.70 25.98
CA ARG A 265 18.50 5.19 24.79
C ARG A 265 19.18 5.63 23.50
N GLY A 266 19.64 6.89 23.46
CA GLY A 266 20.44 7.40 22.35
C GLY A 266 21.75 6.63 22.19
N ARG A 267 22.47 6.41 23.29
CA ARG A 267 23.69 5.58 23.26
C ARG A 267 23.44 4.17 22.72
N HIS A 268 22.36 3.52 23.14
CA HIS A 268 21.99 2.20 22.62
C HIS A 268 21.65 2.23 21.12
N LEU A 269 21.03 3.30 20.61
CA LEU A 269 20.65 3.44 19.21
C LEU A 269 21.73 4.10 18.35
N HIS A 270 22.87 4.50 18.88
CA HIS A 270 23.91 5.20 18.13
C HIS A 270 24.38 4.37 16.92
N ALA A 271 24.72 3.10 17.13
CA ALA A 271 25.09 2.19 16.03
C ALA A 271 23.92 1.93 15.05
N PHE A 272 22.67 1.94 15.52
CA PHE A 272 21.48 1.86 14.67
C PHE A 272 21.43 3.02 13.66
N PHE A 273 21.64 4.26 14.11
CA PHE A 273 21.71 5.42 13.24
C PHE A 273 22.97 5.41 12.37
N GLY A 274 24.07 4.86 12.87
CA GLY A 274 25.27 4.58 12.08
C GLY A 274 24.98 3.65 10.89
N CYS A 275 24.20 2.60 11.09
CA CYS A 275 23.77 1.69 10.01
C CYS A 275 22.90 2.41 8.94
N LEU A 276 22.04 3.37 9.36
CA LEU A 276 21.29 4.19 8.40
C LEU A 276 22.21 5.00 7.50
N TYR A 277 23.23 5.63 8.08
CA TYR A 277 24.13 6.55 7.37
C TYR A 277 25.24 5.82 6.61
N TYR A 278 26.07 5.04 7.31
CA TYR A 278 27.29 4.46 6.73
C TYR A 278 27.01 3.22 5.87
N ALA A 279 25.98 2.43 6.19
CA ALA A 279 25.58 1.26 5.41
C ALA A 279 24.31 1.49 4.57
N ALA A 280 23.73 2.69 4.63
CA ALA A 280 22.50 3.06 3.96
C ALA A 280 21.39 1.99 4.09
N MET A 281 21.26 1.36 5.26
CA MET A 281 20.26 0.32 5.55
C MET A 281 18.86 0.92 5.72
N ARG A 282 17.82 0.09 5.51
CA ARG A 282 16.44 0.46 5.88
C ARG A 282 16.19 0.15 7.35
N PRO A 283 15.37 0.93 8.07
CA PRO A 283 15.07 0.66 9.49
C PRO A 283 14.60 -0.79 9.75
N GLY A 284 13.78 -1.34 8.85
CA GLY A 284 13.33 -2.72 8.97
C GLY A 284 14.45 -3.77 8.80
N GLU A 285 15.51 -3.47 8.07
CA GLU A 285 16.71 -4.30 7.95
C GLU A 285 17.56 -4.19 9.22
N ILE A 286 17.73 -2.98 9.76
CA ILE A 286 18.54 -2.75 10.97
C ILE A 286 17.92 -3.42 12.19
N VAL A 287 16.61 -3.34 12.39
CA VAL A 287 15.96 -4.01 13.53
C VAL A 287 15.99 -5.54 13.43
N ALA A 288 16.30 -6.09 12.25
CA ALA A 288 16.49 -7.51 12.03
C ALA A 288 17.95 -7.95 12.11
N LEU A 289 18.92 -7.02 12.06
CA LEU A 289 20.36 -7.29 11.99
C LEU A 289 20.83 -8.08 13.21
N LYS A 290 21.49 -9.19 12.95
CA LYS A 290 22.08 -10.08 13.96
C LYS A 290 23.60 -9.93 14.00
N GLU A 291 24.21 -10.33 15.11
CA GLU A 291 25.67 -10.39 15.21
C GLU A 291 26.28 -11.31 14.15
N SER A 292 25.64 -12.46 13.88
CA SER A 292 26.04 -13.41 12.85
C SER A 292 26.04 -12.85 11.42
N ASP A 293 25.34 -11.75 11.20
CA ASP A 293 25.28 -11.07 9.90
C ASP A 293 26.45 -10.08 9.71
N CYS A 294 27.30 -9.91 10.72
CA CYS A 294 28.36 -8.92 10.76
C CYS A 294 29.73 -9.61 10.66
N THR A 295 30.43 -9.43 9.56
CA THR A 295 31.84 -9.77 9.43
C THR A 295 32.67 -8.54 9.79
N LEU A 296 33.17 -8.54 11.04
CA LEU A 296 34.00 -7.43 11.54
C LEU A 296 35.47 -7.88 11.55
N PRO A 297 36.42 -7.05 11.03
CA PRO A 297 37.86 -7.33 11.09
C PRO A 297 38.33 -7.61 12.51
N PRO A 298 39.51 -8.22 12.75
CA PRO A 298 40.07 -8.39 14.09
C PRO A 298 40.22 -7.06 14.84
N ASN A 299 40.11 -7.09 16.17
CA ASN A 299 40.32 -5.89 16.99
C ASN A 299 41.81 -5.72 17.29
N SER A 300 42.58 -5.31 16.30
CA SER A 300 44.02 -5.09 16.41
C SER A 300 44.39 -3.68 15.91
N PRO A 301 45.52 -3.11 16.34
CA PRO A 301 45.96 -1.79 15.86
C PRO A 301 46.12 -1.74 14.33
N ASP A 302 46.53 -2.85 13.69
CA ASP A 302 46.72 -2.94 12.25
C ASP A 302 45.40 -2.94 11.48
N SER A 303 44.28 -3.37 12.11
CA SER A 303 42.96 -3.51 11.51
C SER A 303 42.06 -2.29 11.74
N VAL A 304 42.52 -1.22 12.36
CA VAL A 304 41.69 -0.01 12.68
C VAL A 304 41.12 0.64 11.42
N LYS A 305 41.80 0.50 10.29
CA LYS A 305 41.40 1.07 8.99
C LYS A 305 40.67 0.06 8.10
N ASP A 306 40.49 -1.18 8.55
CA ASP A 306 39.89 -2.22 7.72
C ASP A 306 38.38 -2.08 7.64
N TRP A 307 37.87 -2.37 6.46
CA TRP A 307 36.45 -2.45 6.20
C TRP A 307 35.88 -3.75 6.71
N GLY A 308 34.67 -3.70 7.23
CA GLY A 308 33.86 -4.88 7.54
C GLY A 308 32.79 -5.10 6.48
N GLU A 309 31.94 -6.07 6.74
CA GLU A 309 30.85 -6.45 5.84
C GLU A 309 29.59 -6.84 6.60
N LEU A 310 28.42 -6.47 6.07
CA LEU A 310 27.12 -6.93 6.55
C LEU A 310 26.45 -7.80 5.49
N LEU A 311 26.00 -8.99 5.88
CA LEU A 311 25.21 -9.90 5.05
C LEU A 311 23.72 -9.78 5.43
N LEU A 312 22.96 -9.02 4.66
CA LEU A 312 21.55 -8.74 4.95
C LEU A 312 20.66 -9.75 4.22
N GLY A 313 19.78 -10.44 4.95
CA GLY A 313 18.83 -11.41 4.41
C GLY A 313 17.39 -11.21 4.89
N GLU A 314 17.20 -10.44 5.98
CA GLU A 314 15.93 -10.30 6.66
C GLU A 314 15.53 -8.84 6.84
N SER A 315 14.24 -8.59 6.96
CA SER A 315 13.67 -7.28 7.30
C SER A 315 12.42 -7.47 8.15
N ARG A 316 12.26 -6.66 9.21
CA ARG A 316 11.11 -6.67 10.13
C ARG A 316 10.36 -5.33 10.13
N PRO A 317 9.67 -4.96 9.02
CA PRO A 317 8.89 -3.74 8.96
C PRO A 317 7.73 -3.77 9.97
N GLU A 318 7.50 -2.64 10.60
CA GLU A 318 6.37 -2.43 11.50
C GLU A 318 5.06 -2.29 10.73
N VAL A 319 4.00 -2.94 11.19
CA VAL A 319 2.71 -2.97 10.49
C VAL A 319 1.56 -2.80 11.47
N GLY A 320 1.50 -3.33 12.57
CA GLY A 320 0.35 -3.44 13.47
C GLY A 320 -0.20 -4.87 13.49
N GLY A 321 -0.44 -5.37 14.70
CA GLY A 321 -0.73 -6.77 14.96
C GLY A 321 -2.01 -7.34 14.32
N GLY A 322 -2.87 -6.48 13.78
CA GLY A 322 -4.08 -6.94 13.10
C GLY A 322 -3.90 -7.37 11.65
N TRP A 323 -2.70 -7.20 11.10
CA TRP A 323 -2.42 -7.41 9.67
C TRP A 323 -1.43 -8.55 9.42
N THR A 324 -0.77 -9.03 10.46
CA THR A 324 0.15 -10.18 10.44
C THR A 324 -0.60 -11.48 10.67
N ASP A 325 -0.02 -12.59 10.28
CA ASP A 325 -0.63 -13.91 10.44
C ASP A 325 -0.56 -14.43 11.89
N ASP A 326 0.40 -13.91 12.66
CA ASP A 326 0.72 -14.31 14.04
C ASP A 326 0.30 -13.26 15.10
N GLY A 327 -0.32 -12.16 14.69
CA GLY A 327 -0.74 -11.08 15.59
C GLY A 327 0.38 -10.16 16.08
N THR A 328 1.63 -10.37 15.64
CA THR A 328 2.76 -9.49 16.00
C THR A 328 2.63 -8.12 15.33
N SER A 329 3.24 -7.09 15.93
CA SER A 329 3.22 -5.71 15.38
C SER A 329 4.16 -5.50 14.20
N TYR A 330 4.84 -6.54 13.75
CA TYR A 330 5.80 -6.51 12.63
C TYR A 330 5.71 -7.81 11.83
N GLU A 331 6.15 -7.76 10.59
CA GLU A 331 6.23 -8.93 9.72
C GLU A 331 7.70 -9.28 9.48
N THR A 332 8.09 -10.51 9.77
CA THR A 332 9.42 -11.01 9.39
C THR A 332 9.40 -11.47 7.94
N ARG A 333 10.24 -10.88 7.10
CA ARG A 333 10.28 -11.18 5.68
C ARG A 333 11.68 -10.99 5.08
N GLY A 334 11.91 -11.58 3.90
CA GLY A 334 13.12 -11.33 3.11
C GLY A 334 13.24 -9.88 2.61
N LEU A 335 14.31 -9.59 1.92
CA LEU A 335 14.58 -8.25 1.39
C LEU A 335 13.55 -7.81 0.36
N LYS A 336 13.22 -6.50 0.39
CA LYS A 336 12.21 -5.90 -0.49
C LYS A 336 12.53 -6.11 -1.97
N ARG A 337 11.57 -6.65 -2.75
CA ARG A 337 11.68 -6.90 -4.20
C ARG A 337 12.81 -7.88 -4.60
N ARG A 338 13.17 -8.80 -3.73
CA ARG A 338 14.11 -9.89 -4.03
C ARG A 338 13.44 -11.25 -3.84
N LYS A 339 13.99 -12.29 -4.46
CA LYS A 339 13.53 -13.67 -4.26
C LYS A 339 13.66 -14.04 -2.78
N ARG A 340 12.80 -14.94 -2.32
CA ARG A 340 12.89 -15.49 -0.96
C ARG A 340 14.27 -16.11 -0.73
N GLY A 341 14.91 -15.79 0.39
CA GLY A 341 16.26 -16.26 0.71
C GLY A 341 17.40 -15.49 0.01
N ALA A 342 17.11 -14.49 -0.83
CA ALA A 342 18.17 -13.67 -1.40
C ALA A 342 18.81 -12.77 -0.34
N THR A 343 20.13 -12.72 -0.33
CA THR A 343 20.94 -11.87 0.53
C THR A 343 21.51 -10.66 -0.21
N ARG A 344 22.01 -9.71 0.55
CA ARG A 344 22.73 -8.53 0.07
C ARG A 344 23.91 -8.26 0.96
N THR A 345 25.09 -8.22 0.37
CA THR A 345 26.33 -7.80 1.02
C THR A 345 26.45 -6.28 0.98
N VAL A 346 26.83 -5.69 2.10
CA VAL A 346 27.10 -4.26 2.24
C VAL A 346 28.45 -4.08 2.92
N PRO A 347 29.49 -3.60 2.21
CA PRO A 347 30.75 -3.23 2.86
C PRO A 347 30.51 -2.02 3.77
N ILE A 348 31.10 -2.07 4.96
CA ILE A 348 30.94 -1.04 5.97
C ILE A 348 32.30 -0.41 6.33
N PRO A 349 32.37 0.93 6.44
CA PRO A 349 33.62 1.63 6.73
C PRO A 349 34.08 1.39 8.19
N PRO A 350 35.37 1.60 8.48
CA PRO A 350 35.96 1.42 9.81
C PRO A 350 35.19 2.11 10.94
N VAL A 351 34.62 3.27 10.70
CA VAL A 351 33.80 4.00 11.68
C VAL A 351 32.56 3.22 12.10
N LEU A 352 31.88 2.54 11.17
CA LEU A 352 30.72 1.70 11.50
C LEU A 352 31.17 0.38 12.14
N VAL A 353 32.29 -0.19 11.73
CA VAL A 353 32.91 -1.35 12.38
C VAL A 353 33.14 -1.07 13.85
N HIS A 354 33.73 0.09 14.19
CA HIS A 354 33.94 0.52 15.57
C HIS A 354 32.62 0.65 16.35
N LEU A 355 31.64 1.35 15.78
CA LEU A 355 30.33 1.50 16.41
C LEU A 355 29.63 0.17 16.72
N LEU A 356 29.68 -0.78 15.79
CA LEU A 356 29.08 -2.10 15.97
C LEU A 356 29.81 -2.91 17.04
N ARG A 357 31.13 -2.87 17.09
CA ARG A 357 31.93 -3.52 18.13
C ARG A 357 31.64 -2.95 19.51
N GLU A 358 31.65 -1.62 19.63
CA GLU A 358 31.31 -0.96 20.90
C GLU A 358 29.88 -1.32 21.35
N HIS A 359 28.95 -1.37 20.40
CA HIS A 359 27.56 -1.76 20.68
C HIS A 359 27.49 -3.20 21.18
N ILE A 360 28.12 -4.16 20.51
CA ILE A 360 28.14 -5.57 20.89
C ILE A 360 28.79 -5.75 22.24
N ALA A 361 29.96 -5.17 22.46
CA ALA A 361 30.68 -5.27 23.74
C ALA A 361 29.88 -4.70 24.92
N ARG A 362 29.13 -3.60 24.71
CA ARG A 362 28.42 -2.92 25.79
C ARG A 362 27.03 -3.47 26.07
N TYR A 363 26.30 -3.90 25.03
CA TYR A 363 24.89 -4.26 25.15
C TYR A 363 24.61 -5.72 24.84
N GLY A 364 25.56 -6.45 24.24
CA GLY A 364 25.34 -7.81 23.76
C GLY A 364 24.25 -7.89 22.69
N THR A 365 23.64 -9.04 22.58
CA THR A 365 22.56 -9.34 21.64
C THR A 365 21.24 -9.66 22.37
N ALA A 366 20.13 -9.64 21.64
CA ALA A 366 18.89 -10.24 22.08
C ALA A 366 18.98 -11.78 22.00
N ASP A 367 18.03 -12.51 22.60
CA ASP A 367 18.00 -13.98 22.64
C ASP A 367 18.00 -14.62 21.23
N ASP A 368 17.45 -13.92 20.24
CA ASP A 368 17.44 -14.33 18.84
C ASP A 368 18.66 -13.84 18.03
N GLY A 369 19.69 -13.33 18.70
CA GLY A 369 20.94 -12.85 18.12
C GLY A 369 20.91 -11.43 17.55
N ARG A 370 19.78 -10.72 17.63
CA ARG A 370 19.66 -9.34 17.10
C ARG A 370 20.49 -8.36 17.93
N LEU A 371 21.12 -7.42 17.24
CA LEU A 371 21.92 -6.35 17.88
C LEU A 371 21.03 -5.32 18.59
N PHE A 372 19.92 -4.90 17.96
CA PHE A 372 19.08 -3.82 18.45
C PHE A 372 17.78 -4.36 19.06
N ARG A 373 17.55 -4.03 20.33
CA ARG A 373 16.36 -4.44 21.07
C ARG A 373 15.69 -3.25 21.76
N ALA A 374 14.39 -3.33 21.97
CA ALA A 374 13.65 -2.43 22.83
C ALA A 374 14.07 -2.62 24.30
N ALA A 375 13.73 -1.68 25.18
CA ALA A 375 14.08 -1.75 26.60
C ALA A 375 13.58 -3.05 27.29
N ARG A 376 12.50 -3.65 26.78
CA ARG A 376 11.92 -4.92 27.26
C ARG A 376 12.32 -6.13 26.41
N GLY A 377 13.40 -6.06 25.64
CA GLY A 377 13.93 -7.15 24.79
C GLY A 377 13.28 -7.33 23.42
N GLY A 378 12.10 -6.78 23.17
CA GLY A 378 11.38 -6.90 21.91
C GLY A 378 12.04 -6.16 20.74
N ARG A 379 11.33 -6.09 19.61
CA ARG A 379 11.73 -5.28 18.45
C ARG A 379 11.72 -3.78 18.80
N VAL A 380 12.72 -3.03 18.37
CA VAL A 380 12.74 -1.55 18.48
C VAL A 380 11.58 -0.97 17.67
N ALA A 381 10.67 -0.25 18.31
CA ALA A 381 9.55 0.42 17.67
C ALA A 381 9.99 1.67 16.90
N SER A 382 9.24 2.04 15.86
CA SER A 382 9.55 3.25 15.09
C SER A 382 9.45 4.52 15.93
N THR A 383 8.52 4.58 16.87
CA THR A 383 8.39 5.68 17.83
C THR A 383 9.64 5.90 18.67
N GLU A 384 10.32 4.83 19.10
CA GLU A 384 11.52 4.94 19.92
C GLU A 384 12.66 5.66 19.18
N TYR A 385 13.00 5.20 17.97
CA TYR A 385 14.09 5.83 17.24
C TYR A 385 13.69 7.18 16.62
N CYS A 386 12.40 7.41 16.33
CA CYS A 386 11.94 8.73 15.89
C CYS A 386 12.04 9.78 17.01
N ASN A 387 11.66 9.44 18.26
CA ASN A 387 11.78 10.35 19.38
C ASN A 387 13.26 10.73 19.68
N VAL A 388 14.17 9.76 19.62
CA VAL A 388 15.62 10.02 19.78
C VAL A 388 16.11 10.92 18.66
N TRP A 389 15.64 10.71 17.43
CA TRP A 389 16.02 11.53 16.28
C TRP A 389 15.50 12.96 16.37
N GLU A 390 14.28 13.15 16.83
CA GLU A 390 13.71 14.49 17.03
C GLU A 390 14.53 15.31 18.04
N GLY A 391 14.85 14.71 19.19
CA GLY A 391 15.73 15.36 20.16
C GLY A 391 17.14 15.68 19.62
N ALA A 392 17.72 14.80 18.81
CA ALA A 392 19.00 15.06 18.16
C ALA A 392 18.91 16.21 17.13
N ARG A 393 17.82 16.31 16.39
CA ARG A 393 17.58 17.45 15.46
C ARG A 393 17.46 18.77 16.22
N GLU A 394 16.71 18.79 17.31
CA GLU A 394 16.56 19.99 18.13
C GLU A 394 17.89 20.46 18.75
N ALA A 395 18.76 19.52 19.09
CA ALA A 395 20.08 19.82 19.68
C ALA A 395 21.09 20.36 18.66
N VAL A 396 20.98 20.00 17.38
CA VAL A 396 21.99 20.31 16.34
C VAL A 396 21.55 21.43 15.40
N LEU A 397 20.27 21.43 15.01
CA LEU A 397 19.78 22.35 14.00
C LEU A 397 19.35 23.68 14.61
N SER A 398 19.58 24.78 13.89
CA SER A 398 19.00 26.07 14.24
C SER A 398 17.45 25.99 14.25
N ARG A 399 16.78 26.88 14.92
CA ARG A 399 15.29 26.93 14.95
C ARG A 399 14.68 26.95 13.55
N ARG A 400 15.32 27.66 12.60
CA ARG A 400 14.86 27.74 11.21
C ARG A 400 15.03 26.41 10.48
N GLU A 401 16.14 25.72 10.67
CA GLU A 401 16.40 24.41 10.07
C GLU A 401 15.53 23.33 10.69
N ALA A 402 15.35 23.30 12.01
CA ALA A 402 14.48 22.37 12.70
C ALA A 402 13.00 22.50 12.26
N ALA A 403 12.55 23.72 11.96
CA ALA A 403 11.23 24.00 11.41
C ALA A 403 11.10 23.62 9.92
N SER A 404 12.22 23.37 9.23
CA SER A 404 12.23 22.92 7.83
C SER A 404 12.14 21.39 7.75
N SER A 405 12.07 20.89 6.51
CA SER A 405 12.16 19.44 6.24
C SER A 405 13.58 18.87 6.31
N LEU A 406 14.60 19.66 6.71
CA LEU A 406 15.98 19.19 6.82
C LEU A 406 16.07 18.05 7.84
N ALA A 407 16.55 16.91 7.38
CA ALA A 407 16.70 15.70 8.19
C ALA A 407 15.42 15.32 8.99
N ALA A 408 14.21 15.63 8.44
CA ALA A 408 12.94 15.53 9.15
C ALA A 408 12.66 14.14 9.74
N VAL A 409 13.18 13.10 9.14
CA VAL A 409 12.99 11.71 9.58
C VAL A 409 14.32 10.97 9.64
N PRO A 410 14.47 9.93 10.48
CA PRO A 410 15.68 9.11 10.53
C PRO A 410 16.14 8.57 9.16
N TYR A 411 15.21 8.30 8.28
CA TYR A 411 15.47 7.80 6.92
C TYR A 411 16.29 8.80 6.05
N SER A 412 16.31 10.08 6.41
CA SER A 412 17.13 11.10 5.76
C SER A 412 18.63 10.77 5.83
N LEU A 413 19.09 10.07 6.90
CA LEU A 413 20.47 9.58 6.98
C LEU A 413 20.79 8.53 5.90
N ARG A 414 19.85 7.67 5.54
CA ARG A 414 20.06 6.75 4.43
C ARG A 414 20.19 7.49 3.10
N HIS A 415 19.40 8.53 2.88
CA HIS A 415 19.57 9.38 1.70
C HIS A 415 20.91 10.08 1.69
N ALA A 416 21.37 10.56 2.85
CA ALA A 416 22.70 11.16 3.02
C ALA A 416 23.83 10.16 2.72
N GLY A 417 23.73 8.93 3.21
CA GLY A 417 24.71 7.87 2.96
C GLY A 417 24.82 7.50 1.49
N VAL A 418 23.67 7.28 0.80
CA VAL A 418 23.67 7.01 -0.65
C VAL A 418 24.25 8.22 -1.41
N SER A 419 23.90 9.43 -1.01
CA SER A 419 24.43 10.67 -1.62
C SER A 419 25.95 10.79 -1.42
N LEU A 420 26.45 10.42 -0.24
CA LEU A 420 27.87 10.38 0.05
C LEU A 420 28.60 9.42 -0.88
N TRP A 421 28.11 8.20 -1.06
CA TRP A 421 28.72 7.21 -1.97
C TRP A 421 28.79 7.71 -3.41
N ILE A 422 27.70 8.27 -3.91
CA ILE A 422 27.65 8.84 -5.28
C ILE A 422 28.68 9.99 -5.41
N LYS A 423 28.71 10.93 -4.45
CA LYS A 423 29.66 12.06 -4.47
C LYS A 423 31.11 11.63 -4.31
N SER A 424 31.36 10.47 -3.67
CA SER A 424 32.71 9.88 -3.55
C SER A 424 33.13 9.11 -4.79
N GLY A 425 32.35 9.08 -5.86
CA GLY A 425 32.69 8.43 -7.12
C GLY A 425 32.46 6.92 -7.16
N VAL A 426 31.69 6.38 -6.21
CA VAL A 426 31.31 4.96 -6.27
C VAL A 426 30.40 4.74 -7.48
N ASP A 427 30.71 3.69 -8.25
CA ASP A 427 29.91 3.34 -9.43
C ASP A 427 28.41 3.23 -9.12
N PRO A 428 27.52 3.82 -9.94
CA PRO A 428 26.08 3.78 -9.69
C PRO A 428 25.49 2.37 -9.58
N ALA A 429 26.02 1.38 -10.29
CA ALA A 429 25.54 -0.01 -10.16
C ALA A 429 25.90 -0.57 -8.79
N GLU A 430 27.11 -0.29 -8.32
CA GLU A 430 27.56 -0.67 -6.98
C GLU A 430 26.77 0.05 -5.88
N VAL A 431 26.53 1.36 -6.01
CA VAL A 431 25.66 2.10 -5.09
C VAL A 431 24.27 1.48 -5.04
N ALA A 432 23.68 1.14 -6.18
CA ALA A 432 22.38 0.50 -6.26
C ALA A 432 22.39 -0.89 -5.58
N ALA A 433 23.44 -1.68 -5.81
CA ALA A 433 23.62 -2.99 -5.19
C ALA A 433 23.69 -2.88 -3.66
N ARG A 434 24.59 -2.03 -3.13
CA ARG A 434 24.76 -1.77 -1.68
C ARG A 434 23.48 -1.24 -1.04
N ALA A 435 22.82 -0.27 -1.65
CA ALA A 435 21.59 0.30 -1.14
C ALA A 435 20.36 -0.62 -1.30
N GLY A 436 20.45 -1.70 -2.08
CA GLY A 436 19.31 -2.56 -2.42
C GLY A 436 18.23 -1.81 -3.22
N HIS A 437 18.66 -1.02 -4.19
CA HIS A 437 17.84 -0.38 -5.21
C HIS A 437 18.03 -1.12 -6.56
N SER A 438 17.09 -0.95 -7.49
CA SER A 438 17.42 -1.15 -8.91
C SER A 438 18.13 0.10 -9.44
N ILE A 439 18.92 -0.04 -10.49
CA ILE A 439 19.60 1.08 -11.16
C ILE A 439 18.56 2.15 -11.55
N ALA A 440 17.41 1.76 -12.11
CA ALA A 440 16.34 2.69 -12.47
C ALA A 440 15.81 3.49 -11.26
N VAL A 441 15.70 2.85 -10.08
CA VAL A 441 15.30 3.53 -8.85
C VAL A 441 16.39 4.51 -8.40
N LEU A 442 17.67 4.13 -8.50
CA LEU A 442 18.78 5.04 -8.15
C LEU A 442 18.73 6.29 -9.04
N TYR A 443 18.68 6.12 -10.36
CA TYR A 443 18.60 7.27 -11.29
C TYR A 443 17.37 8.13 -11.05
N ARG A 444 16.20 7.53 -10.82
CA ARG A 444 14.96 8.26 -10.56
C ARG A 444 15.05 9.18 -9.35
N PHE A 445 15.63 8.69 -8.26
CA PHE A 445 15.67 9.44 -6.99
C PHE A 445 16.89 10.32 -6.83
N TYR A 446 18.02 10.01 -7.50
CA TYR A 446 19.30 10.66 -7.30
C TYR A 446 19.86 11.32 -8.57
N ALA A 447 19.03 11.50 -9.61
CA ALA A 447 19.44 12.06 -10.90
C ALA A 447 20.18 13.39 -10.78
N LYS A 448 19.73 14.29 -9.89
CA LYS A 448 20.35 15.61 -9.69
C LYS A 448 21.79 15.51 -9.17
N ILE A 449 22.08 14.55 -8.27
CA ILE A 449 23.44 14.34 -7.77
C ILE A 449 24.32 13.73 -8.86
N LEU A 450 23.82 12.74 -9.58
CA LEU A 450 24.51 12.06 -10.66
C LEU A 450 24.90 13.04 -11.79
N LYS A 451 24.01 13.98 -12.15
CA LYS A 451 24.28 15.02 -13.15
C LYS A 451 25.29 16.07 -12.68
N GLY A 452 25.40 16.32 -11.38
CA GLY A 452 26.32 17.32 -10.82
C GLY A 452 27.79 16.84 -10.70
N GLY A 453 28.11 15.60 -11.06
CA GLY A 453 29.42 15.00 -10.89
C GLY A 453 30.41 15.19 -12.06
N GLN A 454 30.12 16.00 -13.07
CA GLN A 454 30.95 16.12 -14.28
C GLN A 454 32.39 16.49 -13.98
N GLN A 455 32.63 17.49 -13.13
CA GLN A 455 34.00 17.91 -12.76
C GLN A 455 34.75 16.79 -12.02
N HIS A 456 34.08 16.08 -11.13
CA HIS A 456 34.67 14.93 -10.45
C HIS A 456 35.03 13.80 -11.41
N SER A 457 34.14 13.48 -12.34
CA SER A 457 34.40 12.47 -13.40
C SER A 457 35.59 12.87 -14.28
N ASN A 458 35.66 14.14 -14.67
CA ASN A 458 36.80 14.66 -15.45
C ASN A 458 38.12 14.52 -14.68
N ASN A 459 38.11 14.81 -13.37
CA ASN A 459 39.32 14.67 -12.53
C ASN A 459 39.74 13.18 -12.38
N LEU A 460 38.79 12.25 -12.29
CA LEU A 460 39.09 10.80 -12.25
C LEU A 460 39.71 10.34 -13.58
N ILE A 461 39.16 10.78 -14.70
CA ILE A 461 39.69 10.47 -16.03
C ILE A 461 41.11 11.04 -16.17
N ALA A 462 41.34 12.30 -15.78
CA ALA A 462 42.66 12.91 -15.84
C ALA A 462 43.71 12.12 -15.02
N ARG A 463 43.35 11.73 -13.78
CA ARG A 463 44.24 10.89 -12.95
C ARG A 463 44.56 9.55 -13.59
N ALA A 464 43.57 8.86 -14.16
CA ALA A 464 43.80 7.58 -14.83
C ALA A 464 44.67 7.72 -16.06
N LEU A 465 44.63 8.84 -16.78
CA LEU A 465 45.53 9.13 -17.90
C LEU A 465 46.96 9.40 -17.41
N ASP A 466 47.07 10.20 -16.33
CA ASP A 466 48.42 10.54 -15.75
C ASP A 466 49.12 9.28 -15.14
N GLU A 467 48.35 8.34 -14.52
CA GLU A 467 48.87 7.10 -13.98
C GLU A 467 49.30 6.12 -15.09
N GLY A 468 48.72 6.21 -16.30
CA GLY A 468 49.08 5.40 -17.47
C GLY A 468 50.36 5.86 -18.17
N ASP A 469 50.85 7.05 -17.92
CA ASP A 469 52.06 7.64 -18.52
C ASP A 469 53.32 7.50 -17.64
N GLN A 470 53.24 6.77 -16.51
CA GLN A 470 54.43 6.42 -15.72
C GLN A 470 55.01 5.08 -16.23
N PRO A 471 56.25 5.08 -16.75
CA PRO A 471 56.90 3.88 -17.30
C PRO A 471 57.25 2.81 -16.25
#